data_14b2ec85d059e91270377051fa0d849a
#
_entry.id   14b2ec85d059e91270377051fa0d849a
#
_cell.length_a   1.000
_cell.length_b   1.000
_cell.length_c   1.000
_cell.angle_alpha   90.00
_cell.angle_beta   90.00
_cell.angle_gamma   90.00
#
_symmetry.space_group_name_H-M   'P 1'
#
loop_
_entity.id
_entity.type
_entity.pdbx_description
1 polymer ?
#
loop_
_entity_poly.entity_id
_entity_poly.type
_entity_poly.pdbx_seq_one_letter_code
_entity_poly.pdbx_strand_id
1 'polypeptide(L)'
;MEKKESCGIMAIDLKSFYASCECVERGLDSMDAYLVVADGGRTERTICLAVSPALKALGVPGRARLFQVIERVKEINYQRREETPERRLVGCSCLASDLSAYSFLALSYITAPPRMALYMSIAGVFMKFTCALSPRRIFMSTP
;
A
#
# COMPACT_ATOMS: atom_id res chain seq x y z
N MET A 1 7.59 42.46 -28.51
CA MET A 1 6.65 41.55 -27.81
C MET A 1 7.41 40.45 -27.15
N GLU A 2 7.74 40.57 -25.88
CA GLU A 2 8.40 39.49 -25.12
C GLU A 2 7.40 38.37 -24.95
N LYS A 3 7.76 37.21 -25.48
CA LYS A 3 7.04 35.97 -25.27
C LYS A 3 7.21 35.55 -23.81
N LYS A 4 6.21 35.79 -22.98
CA LYS A 4 6.18 35.32 -21.59
C LYS A 4 6.29 33.79 -21.61
N GLU A 5 7.48 33.24 -21.32
CA GLU A 5 7.65 31.81 -21.19
C GLU A 5 6.81 31.34 -19.99
N SER A 6 5.76 30.60 -20.28
CA SER A 6 4.96 29.96 -19.23
C SER A 6 5.77 28.84 -18.60
N CYS A 7 6.21 29.04 -17.35
CA CYS A 7 6.84 27.99 -16.56
C CYS A 7 5.76 26.98 -16.13
N GLY A 8 5.73 25.82 -16.76
CA GLY A 8 4.86 24.72 -16.32
C GLY A 8 5.49 24.01 -15.11
N ILE A 9 4.68 23.76 -14.09
CA ILE A 9 5.06 22.96 -12.93
C ILE A 9 4.36 21.61 -13.05
N MET A 10 5.14 20.51 -12.93
CA MET A 10 4.62 19.15 -12.87
C MET A 10 4.77 18.64 -11.43
N ALA A 11 3.67 18.21 -10.81
CA ALA A 11 3.67 17.51 -9.52
C ALA A 11 3.37 16.04 -9.76
N ILE A 12 4.20 15.16 -9.19
CA ILE A 12 4.03 13.71 -9.27
C ILE A 12 3.81 13.19 -7.86
N ASP A 13 2.63 12.60 -7.62
CA ASP A 13 2.27 11.94 -6.36
C ASP A 13 2.33 10.41 -6.54
N LEU A 14 3.13 9.75 -5.71
CA LEU A 14 3.30 8.31 -5.72
C LEU A 14 2.35 7.66 -4.70
N LYS A 15 1.16 7.32 -5.13
CA LYS A 15 0.14 6.70 -4.28
C LYS A 15 0.63 5.38 -3.68
N SER A 16 0.43 5.21 -2.38
CA SER A 16 0.83 3.99 -1.62
C SER A 16 2.32 3.65 -1.74
N PHE A 17 3.17 4.62 -2.01
CA PHE A 17 4.57 4.44 -2.35
C PHE A 17 5.33 3.54 -1.37
N TYR A 18 5.23 3.80 -0.06
CA TYR A 18 5.95 3.00 0.95
C TYR A 18 5.48 1.54 0.96
N ALA A 19 4.18 1.29 0.83
CA ALA A 19 3.65 -0.07 0.75
C ALA A 19 4.11 -0.77 -0.53
N SER A 20 4.16 -0.06 -1.66
CA SER A 20 4.66 -0.61 -2.91
C SER A 20 6.15 -0.96 -2.83
N CYS A 21 6.98 -0.11 -2.20
CA CYS A 21 8.40 -0.42 -1.95
C CYS A 21 8.56 -1.70 -1.13
N GLU A 22 7.77 -1.85 -0.06
CA GLU A 22 7.81 -3.03 0.80
C GLU A 22 7.34 -4.31 0.08
N CYS A 23 6.36 -4.20 -0.81
CA CYS A 23 5.92 -5.33 -1.64
C CYS A 23 7.03 -5.76 -2.59
N VAL A 24 7.62 -4.83 -3.33
CA VAL A 24 8.70 -5.12 -4.30
C VAL A 24 9.91 -5.76 -3.62
N GLU A 25 10.33 -5.26 -2.47
CA GLU A 25 11.42 -5.84 -1.67
C GLU A 25 11.17 -7.30 -1.25
N ARG A 26 9.91 -7.69 -1.16
CA ARG A 26 9.49 -9.06 -0.83
C ARG A 26 9.15 -9.90 -2.06
N GLY A 27 9.33 -9.35 -3.27
CA GLY A 27 8.97 -10.02 -4.52
C GLY A 27 7.45 -10.16 -4.71
N LEU A 28 6.65 -9.27 -4.11
CA LEU A 28 5.20 -9.28 -4.18
C LEU A 28 4.69 -8.15 -5.08
N ASP A 29 3.57 -8.40 -5.76
CA ASP A 29 2.86 -7.34 -6.46
C ASP A 29 2.03 -6.50 -5.47
N SER A 30 2.25 -5.20 -5.48
CA SER A 30 1.53 -4.27 -4.61
C SER A 30 0.03 -4.17 -4.91
N MET A 31 -0.39 -4.55 -6.11
CA MET A 31 -1.80 -4.59 -6.50
C MET A 31 -2.51 -5.86 -6.04
N ASP A 32 -1.75 -6.91 -5.71
CA ASP A 32 -2.26 -8.21 -5.27
C ASP A 32 -2.05 -8.45 -3.77
N ALA A 33 -0.93 -7.98 -3.21
CA ALA A 33 -0.56 -8.24 -1.82
C ALA A 33 -1.26 -7.30 -0.82
N TYR A 34 -1.76 -7.87 0.26
CA TYR A 34 -2.31 -7.12 1.39
C TYR A 34 -1.19 -6.79 2.37
N LEU A 35 -0.78 -5.52 2.39
CA LEU A 35 0.34 -5.05 3.19
C LEU A 35 0.04 -3.66 3.78
N VAL A 36 0.45 -3.47 5.03
CA VAL A 36 0.48 -2.17 5.70
C VAL A 36 1.89 -1.85 6.17
N VAL A 37 2.26 -0.58 6.07
CA VAL A 37 3.50 -0.07 6.66
C VAL A 37 3.16 0.60 7.98
N ALA A 38 3.49 -0.06 9.08
CA ALA A 38 3.24 0.44 10.42
C ALA A 38 4.29 -0.10 11.40
N ASP A 39 4.55 0.65 12.46
CA ASP A 39 5.38 0.18 13.57
C ASP A 39 4.56 -0.75 14.47
N GLY A 40 4.59 -2.05 14.17
CA GLY A 40 3.87 -3.08 14.91
C GLY A 40 4.37 -3.32 16.34
N GLY A 41 5.55 -2.77 16.70
CA GLY A 41 6.09 -2.82 18.07
C GLY A 41 5.44 -1.82 19.02
N ARG A 42 4.66 -0.88 18.48
CA ARG A 42 3.86 0.07 19.26
C ARG A 42 2.46 -0.47 19.51
N THR A 43 1.54 0.41 19.80
CA THR A 43 0.14 0.05 20.08
C THR A 43 -0.67 -0.09 18.79
N GLU A 44 -1.79 -0.81 18.84
CA GLU A 44 -2.76 -0.92 17.73
C GLU A 44 -3.37 0.44 17.32
N ARG A 45 -3.18 1.48 18.12
CA ARG A 45 -3.58 2.87 17.79
C ARG A 45 -2.61 3.57 16.86
N THR A 46 -1.48 2.94 16.54
CA THR A 46 -0.48 3.48 15.59
C THR A 46 -1.11 3.72 14.23
N ILE A 47 -0.80 4.88 13.65
CA ILE A 47 -1.24 5.23 12.29
C ILE A 47 -0.37 4.48 11.30
N CYS A 48 -1.00 3.80 10.34
CA CYS A 48 -0.30 3.20 9.21
C CYS A 48 0.23 4.30 8.29
N LEU A 49 1.52 4.27 8.00
CA LEU A 49 2.16 5.22 7.08
C LEU A 49 1.72 5.00 5.64
N ALA A 50 1.48 3.76 5.28
CA ALA A 50 0.94 3.39 3.97
C ALA A 50 0.16 2.08 4.05
N VAL A 51 -0.77 1.94 3.14
CA VAL A 51 -1.60 0.76 2.94
C VAL A 51 -1.51 0.38 1.46
N SER A 52 -1.35 -0.91 1.15
CA SER A 52 -1.27 -1.38 -0.23
C SER A 52 -2.56 -1.07 -1.01
N PRO A 53 -2.48 -0.88 -2.33
CA PRO A 53 -3.66 -0.68 -3.17
C PRO A 53 -4.69 -1.80 -3.05
N ALA A 54 -4.23 -3.06 -2.98
CA ALA A 54 -5.09 -4.22 -2.78
C ALA A 54 -5.92 -4.12 -1.49
N LEU A 55 -5.30 -3.73 -0.38
CA LEU A 55 -5.98 -3.60 0.90
C LEU A 55 -6.91 -2.37 0.94
N LYS A 56 -6.56 -1.29 0.23
CA LYS A 56 -7.45 -0.13 0.04
C LYS A 56 -8.73 -0.49 -0.72
N ALA A 57 -8.64 -1.39 -1.70
CA ALA A 57 -9.79 -1.89 -2.44
C ALA A 57 -10.81 -2.60 -1.54
N LEU A 58 -10.37 -3.15 -0.41
CA LEU A 58 -11.24 -3.74 0.63
C LEU A 58 -11.86 -2.69 1.59
N GLY A 59 -11.69 -1.40 1.31
CA GLY A 59 -12.27 -0.32 2.10
C GLY A 59 -11.41 0.17 3.26
N VAL A 60 -10.14 -0.21 3.34
CA VAL A 60 -9.21 0.30 4.36
C VAL A 60 -8.70 1.69 3.93
N PRO A 61 -8.83 2.74 4.77
CA PRO A 61 -8.31 4.07 4.46
C PRO A 61 -6.78 4.08 4.31
N GLY A 62 -6.25 4.97 3.47
CA GLY A 62 -4.81 5.07 3.22
C GLY A 62 -3.96 5.44 4.44
N ARG A 63 -4.55 6.12 5.42
CA ARG A 63 -3.96 6.48 6.73
C ARG A 63 -4.76 5.89 7.88
N ALA A 64 -5.20 4.63 7.74
CA ALA A 64 -5.91 3.94 8.80
C ALA A 64 -5.02 3.78 10.04
N ARG A 65 -5.64 3.69 11.20
CA ARG A 65 -4.98 3.17 12.40
C ARG A 65 -4.94 1.65 12.33
N LEU A 66 -3.93 1.03 12.89
CA LEU A 66 -3.73 -0.42 12.80
C LEU A 66 -4.96 -1.21 13.31
N PHE A 67 -5.63 -0.74 14.37
CA PHE A 67 -6.86 -1.38 14.85
C PHE A 67 -8.00 -1.38 13.82
N GLN A 68 -8.12 -0.32 12.99
CA GLN A 68 -9.12 -0.25 11.93
C GLN A 68 -8.86 -1.28 10.82
N VAL A 69 -7.57 -1.55 10.53
CA VAL A 69 -7.18 -2.62 9.62
C VAL A 69 -7.58 -3.98 10.21
N ILE A 70 -7.29 -4.20 11.50
CA ILE A 70 -7.63 -5.43 12.21
C ILE A 70 -9.15 -5.67 12.20
N GLU A 71 -9.93 -4.65 12.53
CA GLU A 71 -11.40 -4.73 12.53
C GLU A 71 -11.94 -5.06 11.13
N ARG A 72 -11.44 -4.37 10.11
CA ARG A 72 -11.88 -4.61 8.73
C ARG A 72 -11.53 -6.03 8.25
N VAL A 73 -10.35 -6.51 8.57
CA VAL A 73 -9.94 -7.89 8.26
C VAL A 73 -10.82 -8.92 8.98
N LYS A 74 -11.15 -8.69 10.25
CA LYS A 74 -12.06 -9.56 11.01
C LYS A 74 -13.45 -9.59 10.39
N GLU A 75 -13.99 -8.44 9.99
CA GLU A 75 -15.29 -8.33 9.34
C GLU A 75 -15.34 -9.10 8.01
N ILE A 76 -14.31 -8.93 7.16
CA ILE A 76 -14.21 -9.65 5.90
C ILE A 76 -14.09 -11.16 6.14
N ASN A 77 -13.27 -11.58 7.10
CA ASN A 77 -13.14 -13.00 7.44
C ASN A 77 -14.42 -13.60 8.01
N TYR A 78 -15.20 -12.80 8.75
CA TYR A 78 -16.52 -13.23 9.19
C TYR A 78 -17.46 -13.46 8.00
N GLN A 79 -17.53 -12.53 7.05
CA GLN A 79 -18.34 -12.67 5.84
C GLN A 79 -17.90 -13.89 5.01
N ARG A 80 -16.60 -14.04 4.76
CA ARG A 80 -16.05 -15.19 4.02
C ARG A 80 -16.40 -16.53 4.68
N ARG A 81 -16.37 -16.57 6.01
CA ARG A 81 -16.76 -17.78 6.75
C ARG A 81 -18.23 -18.13 6.57
N GLU A 82 -19.11 -17.15 6.56
CA GLU A 82 -20.55 -17.37 6.32
C GLU A 82 -20.84 -17.86 4.89
N GLU A 83 -20.03 -17.44 3.92
CA GLU A 83 -20.14 -17.85 2.51
C GLU A 83 -19.58 -19.25 2.26
N THR A 84 -18.75 -19.79 3.14
CA THR A 84 -18.15 -21.11 3.00
C THR A 84 -19.14 -22.20 3.45
N PRO A 85 -19.34 -23.30 2.66
CA PRO A 85 -20.33 -24.34 2.97
C PRO A 85 -20.18 -24.95 4.36
N GLU A 86 -18.94 -25.11 4.83
CA GLU A 86 -18.64 -25.67 6.15
C GLU A 86 -18.55 -24.62 7.27
N ARG A 87 -18.78 -23.33 6.95
CA ARG A 87 -18.61 -22.20 7.86
C ARG A 87 -17.24 -22.20 8.57
N ARG A 88 -16.22 -22.75 7.91
CA ARG A 88 -14.87 -22.88 8.45
C ARG A 88 -13.85 -22.42 7.42
N LEU A 89 -12.97 -21.52 7.83
CA LEU A 89 -11.81 -21.11 7.05
C LEU A 89 -10.63 -22.01 7.39
N VAL A 90 -9.94 -22.52 6.36
CA VAL A 90 -8.79 -23.44 6.49
C VAL A 90 -7.59 -22.76 5.84
N GLY A 91 -6.65 -22.29 6.65
CA GLY A 91 -5.49 -21.53 6.18
C GLY A 91 -5.79 -20.04 5.99
N CYS A 92 -4.78 -19.32 5.53
CA CYS A 92 -4.87 -17.89 5.25
C CYS A 92 -3.92 -17.50 4.11
N SER A 93 -4.25 -16.43 3.39
CA SER A 93 -3.35 -15.82 2.41
C SER A 93 -3.37 -14.30 2.52
N CYS A 94 -2.26 -13.69 2.14
CA CYS A 94 -2.12 -12.24 2.02
C CYS A 94 -2.17 -11.76 0.56
N LEU A 95 -2.59 -12.61 -0.37
CA LEU A 95 -2.74 -12.30 -1.79
C LEU A 95 -4.21 -12.29 -2.21
N ALA A 96 -4.61 -11.29 -2.97
CA ALA A 96 -5.97 -11.17 -3.47
C ALA A 96 -6.29 -12.29 -4.49
N SER A 97 -5.31 -12.67 -5.29
CA SER A 97 -5.41 -13.78 -6.24
C SER A 97 -5.78 -15.10 -5.56
N ASP A 98 -5.12 -15.43 -4.46
CA ASP A 98 -5.42 -16.65 -3.70
C ASP A 98 -6.81 -16.61 -3.07
N LEU A 99 -7.20 -15.46 -2.50
CA LEU A 99 -8.51 -15.29 -1.89
C LEU A 99 -9.65 -15.33 -2.91
N SER A 100 -9.36 -14.97 -4.17
CA SER A 100 -10.31 -15.08 -5.27
C SER A 100 -10.43 -16.53 -5.78
N ALA A 101 -9.31 -17.26 -5.77
CA ALA A 101 -9.28 -18.66 -6.20
C ALA A 101 -9.87 -19.62 -5.15
N TYR A 102 -9.68 -19.32 -3.86
CA TYR A 102 -10.02 -20.21 -2.76
C TYR A 102 -10.91 -19.54 -1.73
N SER A 103 -12.18 -19.86 -1.70
CA SER A 103 -13.17 -19.28 -0.77
C SER A 103 -12.94 -19.66 0.69
N PHE A 104 -12.27 -20.80 0.95
CA PHE A 104 -11.99 -21.31 2.30
C PHE A 104 -10.77 -20.67 2.97
N LEU A 105 -10.01 -19.79 2.28
CA LEU A 105 -8.88 -19.09 2.88
C LEU A 105 -9.31 -17.85 3.64
N ALA A 106 -8.73 -17.66 4.83
CA ALA A 106 -8.85 -16.41 5.57
C ALA A 106 -7.97 -15.32 4.96
N LEU A 107 -8.48 -14.10 4.95
CA LEU A 107 -7.69 -12.92 4.62
C LEU A 107 -6.67 -12.67 5.74
N SER A 108 -5.40 -12.57 5.38
CA SER A 108 -4.33 -12.07 6.24
C SER A 108 -3.62 -10.89 5.57
N TYR A 109 -2.80 -10.19 6.30
CA TYR A 109 -2.01 -9.07 5.77
C TYR A 109 -0.62 -9.03 6.42
N ILE A 110 0.32 -8.41 5.71
CA ILE A 110 1.70 -8.24 6.16
C ILE A 110 1.80 -6.87 6.83
N THR A 111 2.37 -6.83 8.04
CA THR A 111 2.78 -5.58 8.68
C THR A 111 4.28 -5.39 8.50
N ALA A 112 4.66 -4.35 7.76
CA ALA A 112 6.07 -4.00 7.52
C ALA A 112 6.48 -2.81 8.38
N PRO A 113 7.60 -2.88 9.10
CA PRO A 113 8.13 -1.73 9.82
C PRO A 113 8.57 -0.64 8.81
N PRO A 114 8.42 0.65 9.15
CA PRO A 114 8.81 1.74 8.26
C PRO A 114 10.33 1.80 8.06
N ARG A 115 10.79 1.78 6.81
CA ARG A 115 12.20 1.85 6.41
C ARG A 115 12.46 3.14 5.62
N MET A 116 12.45 4.28 6.30
CA MET A 116 12.52 5.61 5.67
C MET A 116 13.76 5.79 4.77
N ALA A 117 14.92 5.25 5.16
CA ALA A 117 16.14 5.32 4.35
C ALA A 117 15.97 4.62 2.99
N LEU A 118 15.31 3.46 2.96
CA LEU A 118 14.98 2.75 1.73
C LEU A 118 14.05 3.57 0.84
N TYR A 119 12.98 4.12 1.42
CA TYR A 119 12.00 4.90 0.66
C TYR A 119 12.62 6.16 0.06
N MET A 120 13.45 6.85 0.81
CA MET A 120 14.18 8.03 0.33
C MET A 120 15.16 7.68 -0.79
N SER A 121 15.84 6.55 -0.71
CA SER A 121 16.74 6.07 -1.76
C SER A 121 15.98 5.81 -3.07
N ILE A 122 14.86 5.09 -3.00
CA ILE A 122 14.03 4.77 -4.18
C ILE A 122 13.42 6.06 -4.76
N ALA A 123 12.89 6.95 -3.92
CA ALA A 123 12.38 8.25 -4.35
C ALA A 123 13.45 9.09 -5.07
N GLY A 124 14.69 9.07 -4.60
CA GLY A 124 15.82 9.74 -5.24
C GLY A 124 16.12 9.21 -6.65
N VAL A 125 15.98 7.92 -6.88
CA VAL A 125 16.11 7.32 -8.21
C VAL A 125 14.99 7.81 -9.13
N PHE A 126 13.74 7.82 -8.66
CA PHE A 126 12.60 8.36 -9.41
C PHE A 126 12.78 9.83 -9.77
N MET A 127 13.28 10.66 -8.83
CA MET A 127 13.57 12.07 -9.10
C MET A 127 14.59 12.24 -10.23
N LYS A 128 15.68 11.49 -10.19
CA LYS A 128 16.71 11.54 -11.26
C LYS A 128 16.13 11.16 -12.60
N PHE A 129 15.30 10.13 -12.65
CA PHE A 129 14.68 9.64 -13.88
C PHE A 129 13.69 10.65 -14.46
N THR A 130 12.85 11.25 -13.63
CA THR A 130 11.88 12.26 -14.06
C THR A 130 12.56 13.58 -14.46
N CYS A 131 13.64 14.00 -13.79
CA CYS A 131 14.43 15.15 -14.20
C CYS A 131 15.12 14.92 -15.56
N ALA A 132 15.54 13.69 -15.88
CA ALA A 132 16.12 13.36 -17.18
C ALA A 132 15.11 13.40 -18.34
N LEU A 133 13.84 13.08 -18.04
CA LEU A 133 12.73 13.11 -19.02
C LEU A 133 12.14 14.51 -19.25
N SER A 134 12.30 15.42 -18.32
CA SER A 134 11.77 16.79 -18.45
C SER A 134 12.81 17.80 -17.97
N PRO A 135 13.31 18.69 -18.84
CA PRO A 135 14.27 19.74 -18.46
C PRO A 135 13.64 20.86 -17.61
N ARG A 136 12.35 20.79 -17.30
CA ARG A 136 11.61 21.76 -16.47
C ARG A 136 11.54 21.30 -15.03
N ARG A 137 11.52 22.26 -14.09
CA ARG A 137 11.54 21.98 -12.64
C ARG A 137 10.44 21.00 -12.21
N ILE A 138 10.86 19.90 -11.59
CA ILE A 138 9.96 18.87 -11.06
C ILE A 138 9.98 18.94 -9.54
N PHE A 139 8.81 19.10 -8.93
CA PHE A 139 8.60 18.97 -7.49
C PHE A 139 7.93 17.61 -7.21
N MET A 140 8.57 16.77 -6.40
CA MET A 140 7.94 15.56 -5.86
C MET A 140 7.36 15.86 -4.48
N SER A 141 6.08 15.60 -4.30
CA SER A 141 5.46 15.51 -2.99
C SER A 141 5.53 14.05 -2.53
N THR A 142 6.27 13.79 -1.46
CA THR A 142 6.14 12.53 -0.71
C THR A 142 4.99 12.66 0.27
N PRO A 143 4.15 11.64 0.43
CA PRO A 143 3.00 11.66 1.35
C PRO A 143 3.44 11.79 2.82
#